data_3eac52fdb8af41e05f44a3a8017d7962
#
_entry.id   3eac52fdb8af41e05f44a3a8017d7962
#
_cell.length_a   1.000
_cell.length_b   1.000
_cell.length_c   1.000
_cell.angle_alpha   90.00
_cell.angle_beta   90.00
_cell.angle_gamma   90.00
#
_symmetry.space_group_name_H-M   'P 1'
#
loop_
_entity.id
_entity.type
_entity.pdbx_description
1 polymer ?
#
loop_
_entity_poly.entity_id
_entity_poly.type
_entity_poly.pdbx_seq_one_letter_code
_entity_poly.pdbx_strand_id
1 'polypeptide(L)'
;MIAMLWLIGRLPPRLALAIGDAAGRLLPRLSRRRRGIALRNIQLCMPELGPDAREALMRENLRYMGRAGAETALAWFGGEAVDRIPCQVHGLENLAAAQRDGHPVILLSGHFLCVELAARLIGPQLDMAVIYKPLRKKPLMDRAMLRSRRRTLVDALSRSDLRGIVRTLKQGTPVWYAGDQDYGVANSVFVPFMGVPAATITGLTRLARLSKARVVPLFFHSNARGDGYEVTLEPPLEGFPTGSDTLDAQWMNAVIERGIRAHPAQYLWVHRRFKHPPPGERPAYRNSLQKHYNRVEGAPW
;
A
#
# COMPACT_ATOMS: atom_id res chain seq x y z
N MET A 1 -18.99 11.23 4.86
CA MET A 1 -17.83 10.66 4.14
C MET A 1 -18.26 9.70 3.03
N ILE A 2 -19.03 8.61 3.29
CA ILE A 2 -19.39 7.66 2.20
C ILE A 2 -20.24 8.33 1.11
N ALA A 3 -21.20 9.19 1.46
CA ALA A 3 -22.01 9.95 0.49
C ALA A 3 -21.13 10.85 -0.40
N MET A 4 -20.11 11.49 0.18
CA MET A 4 -19.17 12.30 -0.58
C MET A 4 -18.34 11.45 -1.57
N LEU A 5 -17.86 10.28 -1.13
CA LEU A 5 -17.17 9.36 -2.04
C LEU A 5 -18.10 8.87 -3.15
N TRP A 6 -19.37 8.60 -2.81
CA TRP A 6 -20.37 8.20 -3.81
C TRP A 6 -20.61 9.29 -4.86
N LEU A 7 -20.75 10.55 -4.43
CA LEU A 7 -20.92 11.70 -5.34
C LEU A 7 -19.71 11.87 -6.26
N ILE A 8 -18.48 11.87 -5.69
CA ILE A 8 -17.25 12.00 -6.47
C ILE A 8 -17.09 10.84 -7.45
N GLY A 9 -17.42 9.61 -7.03
CA GLY A 9 -17.33 8.43 -7.89
C GLY A 9 -18.30 8.44 -9.07
N ARG A 10 -19.35 9.29 -9.05
CA ARG A 10 -20.31 9.45 -10.17
C ARG A 10 -19.89 10.52 -11.20
N LEU A 11 -18.88 11.30 -10.86
CA LEU A 11 -18.35 12.29 -11.80
C LEU A 11 -17.55 11.63 -12.93
N PRO A 12 -17.40 12.31 -14.08
CA PRO A 12 -16.45 11.90 -15.09
C PRO A 12 -15.04 11.74 -14.47
N PRO A 13 -14.29 10.66 -14.79
CA PRO A 13 -13.03 10.36 -14.12
C PRO A 13 -12.04 11.53 -14.09
N ARG A 14 -11.87 12.25 -15.19
CA ARG A 14 -10.98 13.42 -15.27
C ARG A 14 -11.38 14.51 -14.28
N LEU A 15 -12.68 14.78 -14.13
CA LEU A 15 -13.18 15.79 -13.19
C LEU A 15 -12.98 15.34 -11.73
N ALA A 16 -13.29 14.08 -11.42
CA ALA A 16 -13.07 13.52 -10.09
C ALA A 16 -11.60 13.61 -9.66
N LEU A 17 -10.69 13.22 -10.56
CA LEU A 17 -9.24 13.30 -10.31
C LEU A 17 -8.75 14.73 -10.15
N ALA A 18 -9.24 15.69 -10.97
CA ALA A 18 -8.91 17.11 -10.83
C ALA A 18 -9.38 17.68 -9.49
N ILE A 19 -10.58 17.33 -9.03
CA ILE A 19 -11.09 17.69 -7.69
C ILE A 19 -10.18 17.11 -6.59
N GLY A 20 -9.78 15.85 -6.73
CA GLY A 20 -8.85 15.18 -5.82
C GLY A 20 -7.51 15.90 -5.74
N ASP A 21 -6.92 16.25 -6.88
CA ASP A 21 -5.68 17.02 -6.98
C ASP A 21 -5.80 18.41 -6.33
N ALA A 22 -6.89 19.13 -6.59
CA ALA A 22 -7.16 20.44 -5.98
C ALA A 22 -7.29 20.33 -4.46
N ALA A 23 -8.07 19.36 -3.97
CA ALA A 23 -8.20 19.09 -2.54
C ALA A 23 -6.85 18.73 -1.91
N GLY A 24 -6.02 17.92 -2.60
CA GLY A 24 -4.69 17.55 -2.16
C GLY A 24 -3.73 18.72 -2.02
N ARG A 25 -3.78 19.69 -2.94
CA ARG A 25 -2.99 20.95 -2.85
C ARG A 25 -3.37 21.81 -1.63
N LEU A 26 -4.58 21.68 -1.11
CA LEU A 26 -5.03 22.37 0.09
C LEU A 26 -4.63 21.63 1.39
N LEU A 27 -4.40 20.31 1.34
CA LEU A 27 -4.08 19.49 2.50
C LEU A 27 -2.89 20.01 3.34
N PRO A 28 -1.78 20.54 2.79
CA PRO A 28 -0.70 21.08 3.60
C PRO A 28 -1.13 22.21 4.54
N ARG A 29 -2.14 23.00 4.13
CA ARG A 29 -2.72 24.09 4.94
C ARG A 29 -3.77 23.58 5.95
N LEU A 30 -4.58 22.60 5.55
CA LEU A 30 -5.71 22.09 6.32
C LEU A 30 -5.31 21.03 7.36
N SER A 31 -4.23 20.30 7.15
CA SER A 31 -3.83 19.19 8.03
C SER A 31 -2.37 19.26 8.45
N ARG A 32 -2.08 20.11 9.46
CA ARG A 32 -0.75 20.22 10.09
C ARG A 32 -0.19 18.85 10.51
N ARG A 33 -1.06 17.95 10.98
CA ARG A 33 -0.65 16.60 11.40
C ARG A 33 -0.14 15.75 10.25
N ARG A 34 -0.88 15.65 9.14
CA ARG A 34 -0.46 14.85 7.96
C ARG A 34 0.81 15.40 7.36
N ARG A 35 0.86 16.73 7.19
CA ARG A 35 2.07 17.44 6.75
C ARG A 35 3.27 17.10 7.63
N GLY A 36 3.14 17.19 8.96
CA GLY A 36 4.23 16.91 9.90
C GLY A 36 4.70 15.45 9.86
N ILE A 37 3.79 14.47 9.72
CA ILE A 37 4.17 13.05 9.62
C ILE A 37 4.88 12.80 8.28
N ALA A 38 4.32 13.26 7.15
CA ALA A 38 4.93 13.06 5.84
C ALA A 38 6.32 13.69 5.76
N LEU A 39 6.46 14.95 6.19
CA LEU A 39 7.74 15.65 6.21
C LEU A 39 8.78 14.93 7.09
N ARG A 40 8.36 14.45 8.28
CA ARG A 40 9.26 13.72 9.17
C ARG A 40 9.72 12.39 8.57
N ASN A 41 8.82 11.64 7.94
CA ASN A 41 9.18 10.40 7.26
C ASN A 41 10.15 10.65 6.09
N ILE A 42 9.86 11.65 5.25
CA ILE A 42 10.74 12.04 4.13
C ILE A 42 12.11 12.47 4.67
N GLN A 43 12.15 13.26 5.75
CA GLN A 43 13.41 13.69 6.38
C GLN A 43 14.25 12.51 6.87
N LEU A 44 13.62 11.49 7.44
CA LEU A 44 14.31 10.30 7.95
C LEU A 44 14.78 9.39 6.81
N CYS A 45 13.93 9.17 5.81
CA CYS A 45 14.14 8.19 4.74
C CYS A 45 14.94 8.73 3.54
N MET A 46 15.00 10.06 3.39
CA MET A 46 15.70 10.74 2.30
C MET A 46 16.57 11.88 2.85
N PRO A 47 17.59 11.54 3.67
CA PRO A 47 18.47 12.53 4.30
C PRO A 47 19.27 13.34 3.26
N GLU A 48 19.49 12.78 2.08
CA GLU A 48 20.18 13.41 0.94
C GLU A 48 19.42 14.62 0.36
N LEU A 49 18.11 14.70 0.54
CA LEU A 49 17.33 15.84 0.06
C LEU A 49 17.52 17.06 0.97
N GLY A 50 17.74 18.22 0.39
CA GLY A 50 17.71 19.50 1.10
C GLY A 50 16.31 19.89 1.61
N PRO A 51 16.20 20.89 2.50
CA PRO A 51 14.93 21.30 3.10
C PRO A 51 13.84 21.63 2.07
N ASP A 52 14.18 22.37 1.03
CA ASP A 52 13.23 22.79 -0.02
C ASP A 52 12.73 21.61 -0.86
N ALA A 53 13.63 20.68 -1.20
CA ALA A 53 13.28 19.45 -1.92
C ALA A 53 12.37 18.54 -1.08
N ARG A 54 12.60 18.42 0.24
CA ARG A 54 11.71 17.67 1.15
C ARG A 54 10.32 18.31 1.25
N GLU A 55 10.26 19.64 1.33
CA GLU A 55 8.99 20.36 1.38
C GLU A 55 8.23 20.21 0.05
N ALA A 56 8.93 20.30 -1.10
CA ALA A 56 8.34 20.10 -2.43
C ALA A 56 7.78 18.67 -2.57
N LEU A 57 8.57 17.66 -2.20
CA LEU A 57 8.14 16.24 -2.22
C LEU A 57 6.92 16.00 -1.31
N MET A 58 6.92 16.57 -0.11
CA MET A 58 5.79 16.47 0.82
C MET A 58 4.53 17.11 0.24
N ARG A 59 4.62 18.27 -0.39
CA ARG A 59 3.46 18.95 -1.02
C ARG A 59 2.91 18.12 -2.17
N GLU A 60 3.78 17.58 -3.00
CA GLU A 60 3.38 16.71 -4.11
C GLU A 60 2.75 15.39 -3.59
N ASN A 61 3.30 14.80 -2.54
CA ASN A 61 2.71 13.63 -1.89
C ASN A 61 1.30 13.92 -1.35
N LEU A 62 1.08 15.07 -0.71
CA LEU A 62 -0.24 15.45 -0.23
C LEU A 62 -1.23 15.75 -1.37
N ARG A 63 -0.74 16.22 -2.54
CA ARG A 63 -1.55 16.32 -3.75
C ARG A 63 -2.02 14.93 -4.19
N TYR A 64 -1.11 13.96 -4.30
CA TYR A 64 -1.46 12.56 -4.62
C TYR A 64 -2.37 11.94 -3.56
N MET A 65 -2.24 12.32 -2.29
CA MET A 65 -3.14 11.84 -1.25
C MET A 65 -4.58 12.34 -1.42
N GLY A 66 -4.77 13.58 -1.85
CA GLY A 66 -6.09 14.09 -2.22
C GLY A 66 -6.66 13.35 -3.43
N ARG A 67 -5.81 13.15 -4.44
CA ARG A 67 -6.13 12.35 -5.62
C ARG A 67 -6.53 10.91 -5.26
N ALA A 68 -5.82 10.24 -4.35
CA ALA A 68 -6.14 8.90 -3.85
C ALA A 68 -7.55 8.81 -3.25
N GLY A 69 -8.04 9.90 -2.66
CA GLY A 69 -9.44 9.98 -2.22
C GLY A 69 -10.43 9.92 -3.36
N ALA A 70 -10.16 10.62 -4.48
CA ALA A 70 -10.97 10.56 -5.69
C ALA A 70 -10.82 9.21 -6.40
N GLU A 71 -9.63 8.65 -6.46
CA GLU A 71 -9.34 7.32 -7.00
C GLU A 71 -10.11 6.23 -6.25
N THR A 72 -10.15 6.31 -4.91
CA THR A 72 -10.97 5.43 -4.07
C THR A 72 -12.46 5.58 -4.39
N ALA A 73 -12.94 6.82 -4.58
CA ALA A 73 -14.34 7.08 -4.94
C ALA A 73 -14.69 6.48 -6.31
N LEU A 74 -13.83 6.67 -7.31
CA LEU A 74 -13.96 6.09 -8.64
C LEU A 74 -13.90 4.55 -8.59
N ALA A 75 -12.96 3.98 -7.85
CA ALA A 75 -12.85 2.53 -7.71
C ALA A 75 -14.11 1.92 -7.10
N TRP A 76 -14.68 2.54 -6.07
CA TRP A 76 -15.81 1.95 -5.33
C TRP A 76 -17.16 2.23 -5.96
N PHE A 77 -17.37 3.40 -6.57
CA PHE A 77 -18.67 3.87 -7.01
C PHE A 77 -18.74 4.27 -8.49
N GLY A 78 -17.60 4.32 -9.17
CA GLY A 78 -17.56 4.68 -10.58
C GLY A 78 -18.17 3.60 -11.48
N GLY A 79 -18.78 4.05 -12.58
CA GLY A 79 -19.33 3.20 -13.64
C GLY A 79 -18.26 2.74 -14.65
N GLU A 80 -18.70 2.26 -15.80
CA GLU A 80 -17.85 1.72 -16.88
C GLU A 80 -16.81 2.72 -17.44
N ALA A 81 -17.09 4.03 -17.33
CA ALA A 81 -16.13 5.05 -17.76
C ALA A 81 -14.79 4.96 -17.01
N VAL A 82 -14.80 4.41 -15.79
CA VAL A 82 -13.58 4.17 -14.99
C VAL A 82 -12.73 3.07 -15.62
N ASP A 83 -13.37 2.03 -16.14
CA ASP A 83 -12.70 0.86 -16.71
C ASP A 83 -12.01 1.18 -18.05
N ARG A 84 -12.28 2.38 -18.62
CA ARG A 84 -11.63 2.91 -19.82
C ARG A 84 -10.40 3.78 -19.52
N ILE A 85 -10.09 4.00 -18.25
CA ILE A 85 -8.85 4.71 -17.87
C ILE A 85 -7.65 3.84 -18.29
N PRO A 86 -6.67 4.39 -19.02
CA PRO A 86 -5.51 3.62 -19.45
C PRO A 86 -4.76 3.02 -18.26
N CYS A 87 -4.48 1.72 -18.34
CA CYS A 87 -3.64 1.02 -17.37
C CYS A 87 -2.73 0.05 -18.14
N GLN A 88 -1.43 0.33 -18.09
CA GLN A 88 -0.41 -0.52 -18.72
C GLN A 88 0.16 -1.48 -17.68
N VAL A 89 0.26 -2.76 -18.05
CA VAL A 89 0.83 -3.79 -17.17
C VAL A 89 2.09 -4.33 -17.83
N HIS A 90 3.20 -4.26 -17.10
CA HIS A 90 4.51 -4.72 -17.52
C HIS A 90 4.94 -5.93 -16.68
N GLY A 91 5.60 -6.91 -17.27
CA GLY A 91 6.17 -8.04 -16.55
C GLY A 91 5.17 -9.16 -16.21
N LEU A 92 4.06 -9.31 -16.95
CA LEU A 92 3.14 -10.45 -16.77
C LEU A 92 3.86 -11.79 -16.99
N GLU A 93 4.90 -11.82 -17.82
CA GLU A 93 5.78 -12.98 -18.02
C GLU A 93 6.51 -13.39 -16.74
N ASN A 94 6.80 -12.45 -15.83
CA ASN A 94 7.41 -12.74 -14.52
C ASN A 94 6.42 -13.46 -13.60
N LEU A 95 5.14 -13.09 -13.64
CA LEU A 95 4.10 -13.81 -12.93
C LEU A 95 3.92 -15.22 -13.50
N ALA A 96 3.81 -15.35 -14.82
CA ALA A 96 3.70 -16.64 -15.47
C ALA A 96 4.90 -17.53 -15.16
N ALA A 97 6.12 -16.97 -15.12
CA ALA A 97 7.33 -17.69 -14.71
C ALA A 97 7.28 -18.13 -13.24
N ALA A 98 6.73 -17.29 -12.35
CA ALA A 98 6.57 -17.63 -10.94
C ALA A 98 5.53 -18.73 -10.71
N GLN A 99 4.48 -18.79 -11.54
CA GLN A 99 3.41 -19.77 -11.45
C GLN A 99 3.72 -21.11 -12.14
N ARG A 100 4.83 -21.20 -12.90
CA ARG A 100 5.24 -22.48 -13.49
C ARG A 100 5.28 -23.59 -12.45
N ASP A 101 4.92 -24.78 -12.86
CA ASP A 101 4.87 -25.99 -12.03
C ASP A 101 3.85 -25.89 -10.86
N GLY A 102 2.85 -25.02 -11.01
CA GLY A 102 1.78 -24.86 -10.01
C GLY A 102 2.20 -24.15 -8.72
N HIS A 103 3.32 -23.43 -8.74
CA HIS A 103 3.74 -22.67 -7.54
C HIS A 103 2.76 -21.55 -7.20
N PRO A 104 2.30 -21.47 -5.93
CA PRO A 104 1.56 -20.31 -5.42
C PRO A 104 2.39 -19.02 -5.52
N VAL A 105 1.74 -17.86 -5.68
CA VAL A 105 2.43 -16.57 -5.80
C VAL A 105 1.90 -15.55 -4.81
N ILE A 106 2.81 -14.89 -4.09
CA ILE A 106 2.53 -13.68 -3.31
C ILE A 106 3.03 -12.49 -4.10
N LEU A 107 2.13 -11.52 -4.36
CA LEU A 107 2.46 -10.26 -5.01
C LEU A 107 2.85 -9.24 -3.94
N LEU A 108 4.16 -9.02 -3.78
CA LEU A 108 4.71 -8.14 -2.75
C LEU A 108 4.69 -6.69 -3.22
N SER A 109 4.05 -5.82 -2.44
CA SER A 109 3.99 -4.39 -2.71
C SER A 109 4.16 -3.55 -1.46
N GLY A 110 4.17 -2.22 -1.62
CA GLY A 110 3.97 -1.23 -0.58
C GLY A 110 2.62 -0.52 -0.72
N HIS A 111 2.28 0.32 0.27
CA HIS A 111 1.07 1.14 0.21
C HIS A 111 1.30 2.37 -0.67
N PHE A 112 1.23 2.20 -1.99
CA PHE A 112 1.18 3.31 -2.95
C PHE A 112 -0.23 3.90 -3.00
N LEU A 113 -0.33 5.23 -3.19
CA LEU A 113 -1.59 5.97 -3.01
C LEU A 113 -2.68 5.58 -4.01
N CYS A 114 -2.31 5.19 -5.24
CA CYS A 114 -3.25 4.83 -6.30
C CYS A 114 -3.80 3.39 -6.22
N VAL A 115 -3.43 2.59 -5.20
CA VAL A 115 -3.68 1.14 -5.14
C VAL A 115 -5.15 0.74 -5.35
N GLU A 116 -6.12 1.49 -4.85
CA GLU A 116 -7.54 1.13 -4.99
C GLU A 116 -8.01 1.19 -6.44
N LEU A 117 -7.62 2.24 -7.18
CA LEU A 117 -8.01 2.38 -8.58
C LEU A 117 -7.18 1.48 -9.49
N ALA A 118 -5.87 1.42 -9.27
CA ALA A 118 -4.99 0.53 -10.03
C ALA A 118 -5.43 -0.93 -9.90
N ALA A 119 -5.76 -1.40 -8.70
CA ALA A 119 -6.25 -2.76 -8.48
C ALA A 119 -7.56 -3.04 -9.25
N ARG A 120 -8.48 -2.06 -9.35
CA ARG A 120 -9.68 -2.19 -10.20
C ARG A 120 -9.33 -2.34 -11.67
N LEU A 121 -8.39 -1.53 -12.16
CA LEU A 121 -8.05 -1.46 -13.58
C LEU A 121 -7.28 -2.70 -14.07
N ILE A 122 -6.47 -3.30 -13.20
CA ILE A 122 -5.72 -4.51 -13.57
C ILE A 122 -6.51 -5.80 -13.39
N GLY A 123 -7.59 -5.79 -12.60
CA GLY A 123 -8.39 -6.98 -12.33
C GLY A 123 -8.74 -7.82 -13.56
N PRO A 124 -9.13 -7.22 -14.71
CA PRO A 124 -9.39 -7.97 -15.94
C PRO A 124 -8.16 -8.65 -16.56
N GLN A 125 -6.94 -8.22 -16.20
CA GLN A 125 -5.68 -8.75 -16.75
C GLN A 125 -4.94 -9.64 -15.75
N LEU A 126 -5.31 -9.56 -14.47
CA LEU A 126 -4.60 -10.23 -13.39
C LEU A 126 -5.60 -10.75 -12.34
N ASP A 127 -5.91 -12.04 -12.43
CA ASP A 127 -6.71 -12.72 -11.43
C ASP A 127 -5.97 -12.80 -10.10
N MET A 128 -6.28 -11.90 -9.17
CA MET A 128 -5.63 -11.87 -7.86
C MET A 128 -6.63 -11.68 -6.72
N ALA A 129 -6.24 -12.10 -5.52
CA ALA A 129 -6.91 -11.75 -4.27
C ALA A 129 -6.08 -10.72 -3.50
N VAL A 130 -6.72 -9.98 -2.59
CA VAL A 130 -6.02 -9.01 -1.75
C VAL A 130 -6.23 -9.30 -0.26
N ILE A 131 -5.18 -9.11 0.54
CA ILE A 131 -5.29 -9.13 2.00
C ILE A 131 -5.72 -7.75 2.48
N TYR A 132 -6.73 -7.68 3.35
CA TYR A 132 -7.21 -6.42 3.89
C TYR A 132 -7.48 -6.47 5.39
N LYS A 133 -7.51 -5.29 6.00
CA LYS A 133 -7.97 -5.11 7.39
C LYS A 133 -9.44 -4.68 7.41
N PRO A 134 -10.36 -5.47 8.01
CA PRO A 134 -11.76 -5.08 8.14
C PRO A 134 -11.95 -3.75 8.88
N LEU A 135 -12.81 -2.89 8.33
CA LEU A 135 -13.11 -1.57 8.88
C LEU A 135 -14.26 -1.64 9.89
N ARG A 136 -14.10 -2.43 10.97
CA ARG A 136 -15.15 -2.74 11.96
C ARG A 136 -15.89 -1.53 12.49
N LYS A 137 -15.22 -0.37 12.66
CA LYS A 137 -15.84 0.89 13.14
C LYS A 137 -16.57 1.68 12.04
N LYS A 138 -16.51 1.23 10.78
CA LYS A 138 -17.10 1.90 9.61
C LYS A 138 -17.75 0.89 8.66
N PRO A 139 -18.81 0.19 9.08
CA PRO A 139 -19.35 -0.96 8.35
C PRO A 139 -19.85 -0.62 6.94
N LEU A 140 -20.40 0.58 6.72
CA LEU A 140 -20.83 1.00 5.38
C LEU A 140 -19.63 1.19 4.43
N MET A 141 -18.50 1.69 4.92
CA MET A 141 -17.28 1.80 4.12
C MET A 141 -16.68 0.42 3.84
N ASP A 142 -16.68 -0.46 4.84
CA ASP A 142 -16.22 -1.83 4.69
C ASP A 142 -17.01 -2.57 3.60
N ARG A 143 -18.34 -2.48 3.65
CA ARG A 143 -19.23 -3.06 2.62
C ARG A 143 -18.97 -2.49 1.22
N ALA A 144 -18.81 -1.16 1.11
CA ALA A 144 -18.55 -0.52 -0.18
C ALA A 144 -17.20 -0.97 -0.76
N MET A 145 -16.16 -0.99 0.05
CA MET A 145 -14.82 -1.47 -0.32
C MET A 145 -14.86 -2.94 -0.77
N LEU A 146 -15.46 -3.82 0.03
CA LEU A 146 -15.56 -5.25 -0.30
C LEU A 146 -16.36 -5.50 -1.57
N ARG A 147 -17.51 -4.80 -1.74
CA ARG A 147 -18.32 -4.90 -2.96
C ARG A 147 -17.51 -4.48 -4.19
N SER A 148 -16.73 -3.41 -4.08
CA SER A 148 -15.87 -2.95 -5.18
C SER A 148 -14.79 -3.98 -5.50
N ARG A 149 -14.03 -4.41 -4.52
CA ARG A 149 -12.93 -5.35 -4.72
C ARG A 149 -13.39 -6.69 -5.29
N ARG A 150 -14.50 -7.25 -4.78
CA ARG A 150 -15.07 -8.51 -5.28
C ARG A 150 -15.69 -8.43 -6.67
N ARG A 151 -15.86 -7.23 -7.22
CA ARG A 151 -16.33 -7.05 -8.60
C ARG A 151 -15.22 -7.22 -9.62
N THR A 152 -13.98 -6.93 -9.23
CA THR A 152 -12.84 -6.88 -10.15
C THR A 152 -11.68 -7.80 -9.75
N LEU A 153 -11.62 -8.22 -8.49
CA LEU A 153 -10.63 -9.16 -7.97
C LEU A 153 -11.30 -10.48 -7.61
N VAL A 154 -10.53 -11.54 -7.58
CA VAL A 154 -11.02 -12.89 -7.21
C VAL A 154 -11.61 -12.88 -5.81
N ASP A 155 -10.92 -12.32 -4.81
CA ASP A 155 -11.46 -12.13 -3.46
C ASP A 155 -10.70 -11.03 -2.68
N ALA A 156 -11.31 -10.63 -1.55
CA ALA A 156 -10.69 -9.80 -0.52
C ALA A 156 -10.68 -10.57 0.81
N LEU A 157 -9.49 -10.98 1.23
CA LEU A 157 -9.26 -11.87 2.34
C LEU A 157 -8.93 -11.08 3.61
N SER A 158 -9.62 -11.37 4.72
CA SER A 158 -9.27 -10.74 5.98
C SER A 158 -7.87 -11.16 6.43
N ARG A 159 -7.04 -10.19 6.86
CA ARG A 159 -5.70 -10.47 7.38
C ARG A 159 -5.69 -11.44 8.58
N SER A 160 -6.80 -11.61 9.28
CA SER A 160 -6.94 -12.55 10.39
C SER A 160 -7.28 -13.97 9.94
N ASP A 161 -7.65 -14.18 8.67
CA ASP A 161 -7.95 -15.48 8.10
C ASP A 161 -6.73 -16.10 7.39
N LEU A 162 -5.73 -16.46 8.19
CA LEU A 162 -4.51 -17.08 7.67
C LEU A 162 -4.80 -18.38 6.88
N ARG A 163 -5.78 -19.18 7.33
CA ARG A 163 -6.13 -20.45 6.64
C ARG A 163 -6.74 -20.18 5.28
N GLY A 164 -7.66 -19.21 5.19
CA GLY A 164 -8.24 -18.78 3.92
C GLY A 164 -7.19 -18.25 2.96
N ILE A 165 -6.26 -17.40 3.42
CA ILE A 165 -5.17 -16.87 2.60
C ILE A 165 -4.29 -18.00 2.04
N VAL A 166 -3.86 -18.94 2.88
CA VAL A 166 -3.03 -20.08 2.44
C VAL A 166 -3.80 -20.98 1.47
N ARG A 167 -5.09 -21.20 1.68
CA ARG A 167 -5.94 -21.98 0.78
C ARG A 167 -6.02 -21.31 -0.60
N THR A 168 -6.30 -20.01 -0.66
CA THR A 168 -6.37 -19.24 -1.90
C THR A 168 -5.05 -19.30 -2.67
N LEU A 169 -3.91 -19.14 -1.98
CA LEU A 169 -2.59 -19.30 -2.58
C LEU A 169 -2.41 -20.70 -3.19
N LYS A 170 -2.75 -21.76 -2.44
CA LYS A 170 -2.61 -23.15 -2.91
C LYS A 170 -3.56 -23.53 -4.04
N GLN A 171 -4.65 -22.77 -4.22
CA GLN A 171 -5.54 -22.89 -5.38
C GLN A 171 -5.00 -22.20 -6.64
N GLY A 172 -3.80 -21.60 -6.57
CA GLY A 172 -3.13 -20.93 -7.69
C GLY A 172 -3.48 -19.46 -7.85
N THR A 173 -4.36 -18.89 -7.01
CA THR A 173 -4.70 -17.46 -7.07
C THR A 173 -3.57 -16.63 -6.43
N PRO A 174 -2.92 -15.72 -7.17
CA PRO A 174 -1.95 -14.79 -6.61
C PRO A 174 -2.57 -13.90 -5.52
N VAL A 175 -1.84 -13.67 -4.43
CA VAL A 175 -2.35 -12.86 -3.31
C VAL A 175 -1.47 -11.63 -3.10
N TRP A 176 -2.09 -10.44 -3.23
CA TRP A 176 -1.42 -9.18 -2.94
C TRP A 176 -1.18 -9.00 -1.45
N TYR A 177 0.05 -8.62 -1.10
CA TYR A 177 0.54 -8.42 0.25
C TYR A 177 1.35 -7.12 0.36
N ALA A 178 1.10 -6.31 1.39
CA ALA A 178 1.89 -5.13 1.71
C ALA A 178 2.29 -5.14 3.19
N GLY A 179 3.59 -5.23 3.46
CA GLY A 179 4.17 -5.36 4.81
C GLY A 179 4.87 -4.11 5.33
N ASP A 180 4.68 -2.97 4.69
CA ASP A 180 5.40 -1.70 4.93
C ASP A 180 4.82 -0.83 6.05
N GLN A 181 3.79 -1.29 6.75
CA GLN A 181 3.19 -0.56 7.87
C GLN A 181 3.71 -1.08 9.22
N ASP A 182 3.76 -0.17 10.20
CA ASP A 182 4.08 -0.50 11.59
C ASP A 182 2.83 -1.05 12.29
N TYR A 183 2.82 -2.35 12.57
CA TYR A 183 1.77 -3.07 13.28
C TYR A 183 2.10 -3.34 14.76
N GLY A 184 3.16 -2.71 15.29
CA GLY A 184 3.67 -2.95 16.63
C GLY A 184 4.84 -3.92 16.65
N VAL A 185 5.34 -4.20 17.85
CA VAL A 185 6.54 -5.04 18.03
C VAL A 185 6.26 -6.54 18.04
N ALA A 186 5.02 -6.93 18.33
CA ALA A 186 4.62 -8.34 18.31
C ALA A 186 4.71 -8.89 16.88
N ASN A 187 5.38 -10.04 16.69
CA ASN A 187 5.63 -10.66 15.38
C ASN A 187 6.38 -9.74 14.39
N SER A 188 7.21 -8.84 14.90
CA SER A 188 8.06 -7.95 14.12
C SER A 188 9.53 -8.10 14.52
N VAL A 189 10.40 -7.81 13.57
CA VAL A 189 11.84 -7.64 13.80
C VAL A 189 12.21 -6.19 13.49
N PHE A 190 13.26 -5.67 14.14
CA PHE A 190 13.81 -4.36 13.82
C PHE A 190 14.84 -4.50 12.71
N VAL A 191 14.50 -4.00 11.54
CA VAL A 191 15.37 -3.99 10.36
C VAL A 191 15.29 -2.63 9.67
N PRO A 192 16.32 -2.24 8.90
CA PRO A 192 16.29 -0.97 8.18
C PRO A 192 15.09 -0.88 7.23
N PHE A 193 14.47 0.29 7.20
CA PHE A 193 13.56 0.73 6.15
C PHE A 193 14.07 2.11 5.69
N MET A 194 14.56 2.18 4.46
CA MET A 194 15.26 3.36 3.94
C MET A 194 16.36 3.87 4.89
N GLY A 195 17.17 2.95 5.40
CA GLY A 195 18.27 3.23 6.33
C GLY A 195 17.88 3.47 7.79
N VAL A 196 16.58 3.50 8.13
CA VAL A 196 16.10 3.78 9.49
C VAL A 196 15.58 2.49 10.14
N PRO A 197 16.00 2.10 11.34
CA PRO A 197 15.47 0.94 12.05
C PRO A 197 13.94 1.05 12.22
N ALA A 198 13.21 0.03 11.79
CA ALA A 198 11.76 0.02 11.81
C ALA A 198 11.20 -1.35 12.21
N ALA A 199 10.21 -1.36 13.09
CA ALA A 199 9.46 -2.58 13.39
C ALA A 199 8.81 -3.12 12.11
N THR A 200 9.26 -4.27 11.63
CA THR A 200 8.85 -4.87 10.35
C THR A 200 8.26 -6.26 10.61
N ILE A 201 7.02 -6.45 10.17
CA ILE A 201 6.28 -7.71 10.40
C ILE A 201 6.88 -8.86 9.59
N THR A 202 6.97 -10.06 10.19
CA THR A 202 7.49 -11.29 9.54
C THR A 202 6.40 -12.12 8.83
N GLY A 203 5.23 -11.51 8.60
CA GLY A 203 4.07 -12.18 8.01
C GLY A 203 4.29 -12.71 6.59
N LEU A 204 5.09 -12.01 5.77
CA LEU A 204 5.45 -12.44 4.42
C LEU A 204 6.20 -13.78 4.45
N THR A 205 7.25 -13.89 5.28
CA THR A 205 8.04 -15.10 5.47
C THR A 205 7.17 -16.28 5.90
N ARG A 206 6.29 -16.05 6.88
CA ARG A 206 5.37 -17.07 7.36
C ARG A 206 4.41 -17.55 6.27
N LEU A 207 3.83 -16.65 5.49
CA LEU A 207 2.95 -16.99 4.38
C LEU A 207 3.69 -17.77 3.29
N ALA A 208 4.86 -17.30 2.89
CA ALA A 208 5.68 -17.96 1.86
C ALA A 208 6.06 -19.39 2.27
N ARG A 209 6.47 -19.61 3.53
CA ARG A 209 6.78 -20.95 4.06
C ARG A 209 5.55 -21.87 4.08
N LEU A 210 4.40 -21.41 4.60
CA LEU A 210 3.20 -22.22 4.74
C LEU A 210 2.56 -22.60 3.40
N SER A 211 2.65 -21.72 2.41
CA SER A 211 2.08 -21.95 1.09
C SER A 211 3.09 -22.47 0.07
N LYS A 212 4.39 -22.44 0.36
CA LYS A 212 5.49 -22.64 -0.59
C LYS A 212 5.43 -21.65 -1.77
N ALA A 213 4.94 -20.44 -1.51
CA ALA A 213 4.74 -19.44 -2.54
C ALA A 213 6.06 -18.77 -2.95
N ARG A 214 6.20 -18.52 -4.25
CA ARG A 214 7.17 -17.58 -4.80
C ARG A 214 6.69 -16.14 -4.55
N VAL A 215 7.62 -15.22 -4.38
CA VAL A 215 7.30 -13.80 -4.13
C VAL A 215 7.68 -12.99 -5.35
N VAL A 216 6.70 -12.30 -5.93
CA VAL A 216 6.85 -11.42 -7.09
C VAL A 216 6.60 -9.99 -6.65
N PRO A 217 7.57 -9.06 -6.79
CA PRO A 217 7.32 -7.65 -6.52
C PRO A 217 6.30 -7.06 -7.50
N LEU A 218 5.38 -6.25 -6.98
CA LEU A 218 4.33 -5.59 -7.74
C LEU A 218 4.22 -4.13 -7.34
N PHE A 219 4.34 -3.20 -8.29
CA PHE A 219 4.24 -1.77 -8.04
C PHE A 219 3.15 -1.13 -8.88
N PHE A 220 2.46 -0.15 -8.28
CA PHE A 220 1.44 0.66 -8.92
C PHE A 220 1.83 2.13 -8.87
N HIS A 221 1.71 2.83 -9.98
CA HIS A 221 1.83 4.29 -9.99
C HIS A 221 0.94 4.92 -11.06
N SER A 222 0.53 6.17 -10.85
CA SER A 222 -0.04 6.94 -11.94
C SER A 222 1.07 7.42 -12.86
N ASN A 223 0.82 7.43 -14.17
CA ASN A 223 1.78 7.90 -15.16
C ASN A 223 2.11 9.40 -14.97
N ALA A 224 3.16 9.87 -15.63
CA ALA A 224 3.62 11.26 -15.53
C ALA A 224 2.58 12.29 -16.01
N ARG A 225 1.67 11.91 -16.95
CA ARG A 225 0.57 12.75 -17.42
C ARG A 225 -0.59 12.82 -16.43
N GLY A 226 -0.69 11.88 -15.50
CA GLY A 226 -1.77 11.78 -14.52
C GLY A 226 -3.12 11.35 -15.12
N ASP A 227 -3.14 10.78 -16.29
CA ASP A 227 -4.35 10.34 -17.00
C ASP A 227 -4.46 8.82 -17.14
N GLY A 228 -3.46 8.09 -16.66
CA GLY A 228 -3.39 6.63 -16.68
C GLY A 228 -2.54 6.07 -15.54
N TYR A 229 -2.42 4.75 -15.51
CA TYR A 229 -1.69 4.01 -14.49
C TYR A 229 -0.74 3.01 -15.14
N GLU A 230 0.34 2.75 -14.44
CA GLU A 230 1.31 1.74 -14.78
C GLU A 230 1.46 0.76 -13.63
N VAL A 231 1.52 -0.51 -13.98
CA VAL A 231 1.70 -1.62 -13.05
C VAL A 231 2.87 -2.45 -13.51
N THR A 232 3.83 -2.67 -12.64
CA THR A 232 5.05 -3.41 -12.97
C THR A 232 5.18 -4.62 -12.04
N LEU A 233 5.32 -5.80 -12.65
CA LEU A 233 5.71 -7.03 -11.96
C LEU A 233 7.19 -7.29 -12.26
N GLU A 234 8.01 -7.32 -11.21
CA GLU A 234 9.43 -7.65 -11.33
C GLU A 234 9.64 -9.18 -11.31
N PRO A 235 10.84 -9.68 -11.66
CA PRO A 235 11.16 -11.09 -11.51
C PRO A 235 10.94 -11.60 -10.08
N PRO A 236 10.59 -12.89 -9.91
CA PRO A 236 10.46 -13.51 -8.60
C PRO A 236 11.73 -13.35 -7.76
N LEU A 237 11.57 -13.19 -6.44
CA LEU A 237 12.70 -13.17 -5.52
C LEU A 237 13.33 -14.56 -5.44
N GLU A 238 14.53 -14.71 -5.96
CA GLU A 238 15.28 -15.95 -5.87
C GLU A 238 15.80 -16.22 -4.45
N GLY A 239 15.68 -17.45 -3.96
CA GLY A 239 16.14 -17.82 -2.62
C GLY A 239 15.26 -17.29 -1.46
N PHE A 240 14.09 -16.72 -1.75
CA PHE A 240 13.13 -16.31 -0.72
C PHE A 240 12.08 -17.43 -0.47
N PRO A 241 11.75 -17.76 0.79
CA PRO A 241 12.31 -17.25 2.04
C PRO A 241 13.66 -17.88 2.38
N THR A 242 14.55 -17.06 2.99
CA THR A 242 15.96 -17.46 3.28
C THR A 242 16.09 -18.40 4.47
N GLY A 243 15.07 -18.56 5.28
CA GLY A 243 15.12 -19.26 6.57
C GLY A 243 15.30 -18.34 7.78
N SER A 244 15.70 -17.08 7.59
CA SER A 244 15.85 -16.05 8.63
C SER A 244 14.76 -14.99 8.50
N ASP A 245 13.91 -14.85 9.54
CA ASP A 245 12.85 -13.83 9.57
C ASP A 245 13.42 -12.41 9.46
N THR A 246 14.61 -12.17 10.01
CA THR A 246 15.30 -10.87 9.94
C THR A 246 15.77 -10.58 8.53
N LEU A 247 16.42 -11.53 7.87
CA LEU A 247 16.92 -11.36 6.49
C LEU A 247 15.75 -11.21 5.51
N ASP A 248 14.70 -12.02 5.68
CA ASP A 248 13.50 -11.94 4.85
C ASP A 248 12.78 -10.58 5.01
N ALA A 249 12.72 -10.04 6.23
CA ALA A 249 12.16 -8.70 6.48
C ALA A 249 13.03 -7.59 5.85
N GLN A 250 14.36 -7.73 5.85
CA GLN A 250 15.26 -6.81 5.15
C GLN A 250 15.02 -6.85 3.63
N TRP A 251 14.89 -8.05 3.04
CA TRP A 251 14.59 -8.19 1.62
C TRP A 251 13.24 -7.58 1.25
N MET A 252 12.21 -7.83 2.06
CA MET A 252 10.90 -7.20 1.87
C MET A 252 11.00 -5.67 1.87
N ASN A 253 11.69 -5.09 2.85
CA ASN A 253 11.90 -3.65 2.92
C ASN A 253 12.67 -3.14 1.68
N ALA A 254 13.76 -3.79 1.30
CA ALA A 254 14.59 -3.39 0.14
C ALA A 254 13.79 -3.40 -1.17
N VAL A 255 12.91 -4.39 -1.37
CA VAL A 255 11.98 -4.41 -2.51
C VAL A 255 11.08 -3.19 -2.51
N ILE A 256 10.42 -2.91 -1.39
CA ILE A 256 9.49 -1.78 -1.28
C ILE A 256 10.21 -0.44 -1.45
N GLU A 257 11.42 -0.31 -0.90
CA GLU A 257 12.28 0.88 -1.04
C GLU A 257 12.61 1.22 -2.50
N ARG A 258 12.86 0.20 -3.35
CA ARG A 258 13.07 0.43 -4.80
C ARG A 258 11.86 1.12 -5.44
N GLY A 259 10.66 0.60 -5.17
CA GLY A 259 9.42 1.20 -5.68
C GLY A 259 9.19 2.62 -5.14
N ILE A 260 9.53 2.87 -3.85
CA ILE A 260 9.43 4.22 -3.26
C ILE A 260 10.41 5.19 -3.94
N ARG A 261 11.65 4.76 -4.19
CA ARG A 261 12.66 5.62 -4.83
C ARG A 261 12.30 5.94 -6.28
N ALA A 262 11.65 5.02 -6.98
CA ALA A 262 11.17 5.27 -8.35
C ALA A 262 10.03 6.31 -8.39
N HIS A 263 9.10 6.26 -7.43
CA HIS A 263 7.93 7.15 -7.39
C HIS A 263 7.68 7.73 -5.99
N PRO A 264 8.62 8.53 -5.44
CA PRO A 264 8.60 8.92 -4.03
C PRO A 264 7.37 9.75 -3.65
N ALA A 265 6.81 10.56 -4.55
CA ALA A 265 5.62 11.34 -4.27
C ALA A 265 4.35 10.49 -4.11
N GLN A 266 4.34 9.26 -4.62
CA GLN A 266 3.15 8.40 -4.64
C GLN A 266 3.08 7.38 -3.50
N TYR A 267 4.06 7.37 -2.59
CA TYR A 267 4.05 6.50 -1.41
C TYR A 267 3.25 7.09 -0.25
N LEU A 268 2.74 6.23 0.65
CA LEU A 268 1.90 6.63 1.79
C LEU A 268 2.73 7.24 2.94
N TRP A 269 3.43 8.37 2.70
CA TRP A 269 4.25 9.03 3.73
C TRP A 269 3.50 9.50 4.97
N VAL A 270 2.19 9.58 4.96
CA VAL A 270 1.38 9.96 6.13
C VAL A 270 1.16 8.82 7.13
N HIS A 271 1.61 7.60 6.83
CA HIS A 271 1.68 6.51 7.79
C HIS A 271 2.87 6.69 8.73
N ARG A 272 2.68 6.41 10.02
CA ARG A 272 3.74 6.53 11.03
C ARG A 272 4.60 5.26 11.05
N ARG A 273 5.47 5.11 10.04
CA ARG A 273 6.28 3.90 9.81
C ARG A 273 7.23 3.58 10.98
N PHE A 274 7.71 4.61 11.69
CA PHE A 274 8.67 4.51 12.79
C PHE A 274 7.99 4.81 14.13
N LYS A 275 6.77 4.33 14.33
CA LYS A 275 5.99 4.57 15.55
C LYS A 275 6.59 3.86 16.75
N HIS A 276 7.05 2.65 16.56
CA HIS A 276 7.72 1.85 17.58
C HIS A 276 9.22 1.80 17.26
N PRO A 277 10.06 2.58 17.97
CA PRO A 277 11.50 2.53 17.82
C PRO A 277 12.07 1.27 18.48
N PRO A 278 13.30 0.86 18.14
CA PRO A 278 14.04 -0.14 18.91
C PRO A 278 14.11 0.21 20.40
N PRO A 279 14.24 -0.81 21.29
CA PRO A 279 14.44 -0.57 22.72
C PRO A 279 15.60 0.38 22.99
N GLY A 280 15.38 1.40 23.83
CA GLY A 280 16.38 2.41 24.17
C GLY A 280 16.47 3.60 23.20
N GLU A 281 15.85 3.54 22.03
CA GLU A 281 15.87 4.64 21.07
C GLU A 281 14.72 5.65 21.31
N ARG A 282 14.96 6.91 20.88
CA ARG A 282 13.97 7.97 21.01
C ARG A 282 12.85 7.84 19.96
N PRO A 283 11.58 8.15 20.33
CA PRO A 283 10.47 8.15 19.37
C PRO A 283 10.73 9.08 18.18
N ALA A 284 10.50 8.58 16.96
CA ALA A 284 10.71 9.34 15.73
C ALA A 284 9.76 10.55 15.60
N TYR A 285 8.62 10.52 16.30
CA TYR A 285 7.58 11.56 16.24
C TYR A 285 7.41 12.25 17.59
N ARG A 286 7.17 13.58 17.60
CA ARG A 286 6.99 14.35 18.85
C ARG A 286 5.75 13.88 19.64
N ASN A 287 5.79 14.03 20.99
CA ASN A 287 4.74 13.59 21.91
C ASN A 287 3.33 14.13 21.60
N SER A 288 3.19 15.33 21.04
CA SER A 288 1.91 15.88 20.60
C SER A 288 1.24 15.06 19.50
N LEU A 289 2.05 14.38 18.68
CA LEU A 289 1.60 13.42 17.66
C LEU A 289 1.38 12.02 18.27
N GLN A 290 1.96 11.72 19.43
CA GLN A 290 1.88 10.43 20.15
C GLN A 290 0.60 10.30 20.98
N LYS A 291 0.22 11.35 21.74
CA LYS A 291 -0.93 11.33 22.69
C LYS A 291 -2.27 10.94 22.06
N HIS A 292 -2.46 11.18 20.77
CA HIS A 292 -3.73 10.89 20.11
C HIS A 292 -3.92 9.40 19.77
N TYR A 293 -2.82 8.62 19.68
CA TYR A 293 -2.85 7.19 19.33
C TYR A 293 -3.04 6.28 20.54
N ASN A 294 -2.46 6.60 21.68
CA ASN A 294 -2.59 5.80 22.90
C ASN A 294 -4.03 5.74 23.45
N ARG A 295 -4.93 6.65 23.00
CA ARG A 295 -6.37 6.61 23.29
C ARG A 295 -7.18 5.65 22.41
N VAL A 296 -6.61 5.17 21.33
CA VAL A 296 -7.32 4.33 20.33
C VAL A 296 -6.88 2.86 20.37
N GLU A 297 -5.73 2.56 20.97
CA GLU A 297 -5.14 1.22 21.00
C GLU A 297 -5.53 0.36 22.22
N GLY A 298 -6.41 0.80 23.07
CA GLY A 298 -6.93 0.04 24.21
C GLY A 298 -7.97 -1.05 23.89
N ALA A 299 -8.09 -1.47 22.65
CA ALA A 299 -8.94 -2.60 22.27
C ALA A 299 -8.06 -3.81 21.92
N PRO A 300 -8.29 -4.97 22.54
CA PRO A 300 -7.57 -6.20 22.22
C PRO A 300 -7.82 -6.60 20.76
N TRP A 301 -6.80 -7.13 20.16
CA TRP A 301 -6.73 -7.65 18.78
C TRP A 301 -7.60 -8.88 18.57
#